data_15cd67c789dcb52709d32da7a061f8ef
#
_entry.id   15cd67c789dcb52709d32da7a061f8ef
#
_cell.length_a   1.000
_cell.length_b   1.000
_cell.length_c   1.000
_cell.angle_alpha   90.00
_cell.angle_beta   90.00
_cell.angle_gamma   90.00
#
_symmetry.space_group_name_H-M   'P 1'
#
loop_
_entity.id
_entity.type
_entity.pdbx_description
1 polymer ?
#
loop_
_entity_poly.entity_id
_entity_poly.type
_entity_poly.pdbx_seq_one_letter_code
_entity_poly.pdbx_strand_id
1 'polypeptide(L)'
;MILTYQNPLPIKNIGDPFVLRAPDGTYYCYATSAPDGFKAWTSSDLVHWVEAGYVYKRTEDSWGESDFWAPEVVLYNGKYFMHYSARWGENQSLRIGMAVADSPAGPFVDVVNRPMFDLGYAAIDGHVFFDDDGRKYFYYSRDCSENVVDGRHESHLYVAELNDDLLSFKGDPLLIAQPEQEWEQRSGPEWMWNEGPFVLKHQGRYYLMYSANFYASRDYSVGYAMAESPTGPFVKAAYNPVLYSTVPEISGPGHNSVIASPDGSELLMVYHIHTDSQKPSGDRQVCMDRMGFREDGSLYVIGPTNAPQEISSAKD
;
A
#
# COMPACT_ATOMS: atom_id res chain seq x y z
N MET A 1 -1.94 -18.77 -22.16
CA MET A 1 -1.88 -17.73 -23.23
C MET A 1 -0.95 -16.61 -22.73
N ILE A 2 -0.25 -15.89 -23.64
CA ILE A 2 0.54 -14.71 -23.27
C ILE A 2 -0.30 -13.48 -23.63
N LEU A 3 -0.42 -12.54 -22.69
CA LEU A 3 -1.05 -11.24 -22.89
C LEU A 3 0.03 -10.17 -22.87
N THR A 4 -0.25 -9.01 -23.46
CA THR A 4 0.64 -7.85 -23.47
C THR A 4 -0.03 -6.68 -22.77
N TYR A 5 0.68 -6.03 -21.84
CA TYR A 5 0.26 -4.79 -21.21
C TYR A 5 1.34 -3.70 -21.39
N GLN A 6 0.99 -2.47 -21.15
CA GLN A 6 1.92 -1.34 -21.14
C GLN A 6 1.54 -0.38 -20.02
N ASN A 7 2.53 0.09 -19.30
CA ASN A 7 2.35 1.12 -18.27
C ASN A 7 2.17 2.50 -18.90
N PRO A 8 1.30 3.34 -18.31
CA PRO A 8 0.41 3.05 -17.20
C PRO A 8 -0.80 2.21 -17.60
N LEU A 9 -1.32 1.42 -16.65
CA LEU A 9 -2.56 0.66 -16.84
C LEU A 9 -3.77 1.61 -16.98
N PRO A 10 -4.93 1.13 -17.51
CA PRO A 10 -6.10 1.98 -17.73
C PRO A 10 -6.87 2.35 -16.46
N ILE A 11 -6.17 2.56 -15.35
CA ILE A 11 -6.69 3.00 -14.05
C ILE A 11 -6.08 4.35 -13.72
N LYS A 12 -6.91 5.40 -13.68
CA LYS A 12 -6.49 6.80 -13.59
C LYS A 12 -7.25 7.55 -12.50
N ASN A 13 -6.76 8.74 -12.12
CA ASN A 13 -7.32 9.60 -11.07
C ASN A 13 -7.39 8.86 -9.73
N ILE A 14 -6.33 8.14 -9.41
CA ILE A 14 -6.20 7.34 -8.19
C ILE A 14 -4.83 7.53 -7.58
N GLY A 15 -4.65 7.05 -6.35
CA GLY A 15 -3.36 6.79 -5.71
C GLY A 15 -3.41 5.51 -4.92
N ASP A 16 -2.25 5.07 -4.44
CA ASP A 16 -2.15 4.04 -3.41
C ASP A 16 -2.87 2.74 -3.78
N PRO A 17 -2.50 2.10 -4.93
CA PRO A 17 -3.21 0.93 -5.44
C PRO A 17 -2.88 -0.33 -4.64
N PHE A 18 -3.92 -1.03 -4.21
CA PHE A 18 -3.83 -2.35 -3.61
C PHE A 18 -4.59 -3.37 -4.45
N VAL A 19 -3.94 -4.48 -4.80
CA VAL A 19 -4.57 -5.53 -5.62
C VAL A 19 -4.78 -6.80 -4.80
N LEU A 20 -6.04 -7.25 -4.76
CA LEU A 20 -6.47 -8.52 -4.19
C LEU A 20 -6.86 -9.49 -5.33
N ARG A 21 -6.47 -10.77 -5.22
CA ARG A 21 -7.06 -11.85 -6.01
C ARG A 21 -8.11 -12.57 -5.17
N ALA A 22 -9.36 -12.52 -5.62
CA ALA A 22 -10.45 -13.23 -4.97
C ALA A 22 -10.39 -14.75 -5.25
N PRO A 23 -11.06 -15.59 -4.44
CA PRO A 23 -11.04 -17.06 -4.60
C PRO A 23 -11.56 -17.56 -5.96
N ASP A 24 -12.42 -16.79 -6.63
CA ASP A 24 -12.91 -17.08 -7.98
C ASP A 24 -11.90 -16.72 -9.10
N GLY A 25 -10.74 -16.19 -8.73
CA GLY A 25 -9.69 -15.76 -9.65
C GLY A 25 -9.79 -14.32 -10.12
N THR A 26 -10.86 -13.61 -9.81
CA THR A 26 -11.03 -12.19 -10.16
C THR A 26 -10.08 -11.33 -9.35
N TYR A 27 -9.40 -10.39 -10.01
CA TYR A 27 -8.58 -9.36 -9.36
C TYR A 27 -9.40 -8.12 -9.08
N TYR A 28 -9.17 -7.53 -7.93
CA TYR A 28 -9.74 -6.25 -7.50
C TYR A 28 -8.61 -5.29 -7.18
N CYS A 29 -8.61 -4.12 -7.82
CA CYS A 29 -7.72 -3.01 -7.47
C CYS A 29 -8.53 -1.98 -6.69
N TYR A 30 -8.16 -1.78 -5.43
CA TYR A 30 -8.69 -0.71 -4.57
C TYR A 30 -7.67 0.43 -4.54
N ALA A 31 -8.15 1.66 -4.38
CA ALA A 31 -7.24 2.81 -4.41
C ALA A 31 -7.85 4.04 -3.72
N THR A 32 -7.00 4.98 -3.34
CA THR A 32 -7.42 6.36 -3.07
C THR A 32 -8.05 6.92 -4.35
N SER A 33 -9.37 7.09 -4.38
CA SER A 33 -10.08 7.27 -5.66
C SER A 33 -11.29 8.19 -5.62
N ALA A 34 -11.75 8.58 -4.42
CA ALA A 34 -12.89 9.46 -4.25
C ALA A 34 -12.80 10.26 -2.95
N PRO A 35 -13.40 11.46 -2.89
CA PRO A 35 -13.33 12.31 -1.70
C PRO A 35 -14.14 11.79 -0.50
N ASP A 36 -15.07 10.86 -0.74
CA ASP A 36 -16.02 10.37 0.24
C ASP A 36 -16.07 8.83 0.34
N GLY A 37 -15.02 8.16 -0.11
CA GLY A 37 -14.92 6.70 -0.07
C GLY A 37 -13.95 6.12 -1.08
N PHE A 38 -14.19 4.88 -1.48
CA PHE A 38 -13.32 4.14 -2.37
C PHE A 38 -14.07 3.48 -3.51
N LYS A 39 -13.49 3.53 -4.70
CA LYS A 39 -13.87 2.75 -5.86
C LYS A 39 -12.94 1.56 -6.01
N ALA A 40 -13.38 0.57 -6.78
CA ALA A 40 -12.54 -0.54 -7.21
C ALA A 40 -12.62 -0.75 -8.71
N TRP A 41 -11.62 -1.41 -9.24
CA TRP A 41 -11.55 -1.93 -10.61
C TRP A 41 -11.39 -3.43 -10.57
N THR A 42 -11.95 -4.13 -11.54
CA THR A 42 -11.87 -5.59 -11.64
C THR A 42 -11.17 -6.01 -12.91
N SER A 43 -10.46 -7.13 -12.84
CA SER A 43 -9.81 -7.77 -13.97
C SER A 43 -9.79 -9.29 -13.79
N SER A 44 -9.84 -10.04 -14.88
CA SER A 44 -9.60 -11.50 -14.89
C SER A 44 -8.14 -11.85 -15.17
N ASP A 45 -7.32 -10.87 -15.59
CA ASP A 45 -6.00 -11.14 -16.17
C ASP A 45 -4.91 -10.12 -15.81
N LEU A 46 -5.20 -9.12 -14.96
CA LEU A 46 -4.34 -7.99 -14.58
C LEU A 46 -4.06 -6.97 -15.70
N VAL A 47 -4.55 -7.20 -16.91
CA VAL A 47 -4.33 -6.35 -18.10
C VAL A 47 -5.58 -5.55 -18.43
N HIS A 48 -6.72 -6.23 -18.49
CA HIS A 48 -8.00 -5.62 -18.84
C HIS A 48 -8.79 -5.27 -17.59
N TRP A 49 -8.80 -3.98 -17.24
CA TRP A 49 -9.44 -3.46 -16.05
C TRP A 49 -10.74 -2.73 -16.37
N VAL A 50 -11.76 -2.98 -15.56
CA VAL A 50 -13.08 -2.33 -15.64
C VAL A 50 -13.42 -1.70 -14.30
N GLU A 51 -13.83 -0.43 -14.28
CA GLU A 51 -14.29 0.24 -13.06
C GLU A 51 -15.56 -0.43 -12.55
N ALA A 52 -15.53 -0.90 -11.31
CA ALA A 52 -16.66 -1.52 -10.63
C ALA A 52 -17.53 -0.49 -9.86
N GLY A 53 -17.08 0.75 -9.75
CA GLY A 53 -17.74 1.81 -8.98
C GLY A 53 -17.37 1.80 -7.51
N TYR A 54 -18.19 2.47 -6.66
CA TYR A 54 -17.95 2.54 -5.23
C TYR A 54 -18.10 1.18 -4.56
N VAL A 55 -17.10 0.80 -3.79
CA VAL A 55 -17.09 -0.37 -2.91
C VAL A 55 -17.29 0.03 -1.44
N TYR A 56 -16.83 1.22 -1.06
CA TYR A 56 -17.11 1.89 0.21
C TYR A 56 -17.51 3.32 -0.05
N LYS A 57 -18.55 3.79 0.62
CA LYS A 57 -18.96 5.18 0.60
C LYS A 57 -19.38 5.60 2.01
N ARG A 58 -18.82 6.71 2.50
CA ARG A 58 -19.17 7.24 3.81
C ARG A 58 -20.67 7.59 3.88
N THR A 59 -21.24 7.44 5.06
CA THR A 59 -22.58 7.87 5.44
C THR A 59 -22.49 8.97 6.49
N GLU A 60 -23.62 9.49 6.94
CA GLU A 60 -23.68 10.45 8.05
C GLU A 60 -23.18 9.86 9.37
N ASP A 61 -23.27 8.54 9.52
CA ASP A 61 -22.81 7.81 10.71
C ASP A 61 -21.35 7.34 10.62
N SER A 62 -20.64 7.58 9.53
CA SER A 62 -19.25 7.19 9.38
C SER A 62 -18.34 8.01 10.28
N TRP A 63 -17.34 7.38 10.89
CA TRP A 63 -16.36 8.03 11.76
C TRP A 63 -15.44 8.99 11.00
N GLY A 64 -15.11 8.66 9.74
CA GLY A 64 -14.25 9.46 8.86
C GLY A 64 -15.05 10.53 8.12
N GLU A 65 -14.52 11.74 8.08
CA GLU A 65 -15.17 12.88 7.41
C GLU A 65 -14.59 13.20 6.03
N SER A 66 -13.27 13.07 5.87
CA SER A 66 -12.54 13.42 4.65
C SER A 66 -11.23 12.64 4.55
N ASP A 67 -10.48 12.90 3.47
CA ASP A 67 -9.14 12.31 3.25
C ASP A 67 -9.15 10.79 3.34
N PHE A 68 -10.05 10.17 2.58
CA PHE A 68 -10.15 8.71 2.46
C PHE A 68 -9.00 8.20 1.59
N TRP A 69 -7.99 7.54 2.23
CA TRP A 69 -6.74 7.14 1.59
C TRP A 69 -6.40 5.68 1.81
N ALA A 70 -5.62 5.14 0.87
CA ALA A 70 -4.89 3.88 0.95
C ALA A 70 -5.71 2.70 1.49
N PRO A 71 -6.82 2.32 0.82
CA PRO A 71 -7.59 1.16 1.23
C PRO A 71 -6.85 -0.14 0.88
N GLU A 72 -6.71 -1.04 1.85
CA GLU A 72 -6.24 -2.41 1.65
C GLU A 72 -7.30 -3.41 2.10
N VAL A 73 -7.48 -4.49 1.34
CA VAL A 73 -8.52 -5.48 1.60
C VAL A 73 -7.93 -6.87 1.79
N VAL A 74 -8.31 -7.54 2.88
CA VAL A 74 -7.93 -8.92 3.16
C VAL A 74 -9.17 -9.81 3.28
N LEU A 75 -9.06 -11.05 2.81
CA LEU A 75 -10.07 -12.09 3.03
C LEU A 75 -9.70 -12.85 4.32
N TYR A 76 -10.61 -12.84 5.28
CA TYR A 76 -10.44 -13.57 6.54
C TYR A 76 -11.76 -14.14 7.02
N ASN A 77 -11.77 -15.44 7.36
CA ASN A 77 -12.96 -16.16 7.86
C ASN A 77 -14.21 -15.96 6.95
N GLY A 78 -14.00 -15.94 5.63
CA GLY A 78 -15.09 -15.84 4.64
C GLY A 78 -15.66 -14.42 4.47
N LYS A 79 -15.07 -13.40 5.09
CA LYS A 79 -15.42 -12.00 4.91
C LYS A 79 -14.23 -11.18 4.42
N TYR A 80 -14.52 -10.06 3.77
CA TYR A 80 -13.52 -9.11 3.30
C TYR A 80 -13.44 -7.93 4.27
N PHE A 81 -12.24 -7.65 4.75
CA PHE A 81 -11.95 -6.56 5.68
C PHE A 81 -11.10 -5.52 4.96
N MET A 82 -11.60 -4.28 4.91
CA MET A 82 -10.91 -3.13 4.34
C MET A 82 -10.35 -2.28 5.48
N HIS A 83 -9.04 -2.10 5.52
CA HIS A 83 -8.39 -1.09 6.37
C HIS A 83 -8.14 0.15 5.51
N TYR A 84 -8.39 1.32 6.04
CA TYR A 84 -8.26 2.57 5.30
C TYR A 84 -7.97 3.74 6.24
N SER A 85 -7.37 4.79 5.69
CA SER A 85 -7.09 6.03 6.40
C SER A 85 -8.18 7.05 6.12
N ALA A 86 -8.53 7.86 7.13
CA ALA A 86 -9.42 9.01 7.00
C ALA A 86 -9.18 10.03 8.13
N ARG A 87 -9.68 11.26 7.95
CA ARG A 87 -9.73 12.24 9.05
C ARG A 87 -10.90 11.93 9.97
N TRP A 88 -10.58 11.81 11.24
CA TRP A 88 -11.58 11.58 12.28
C TRP A 88 -12.39 12.86 12.57
N GLY A 89 -13.70 12.76 12.53
CA GLY A 89 -14.60 13.89 12.75
C GLY A 89 -14.45 14.61 14.09
N GLU A 90 -14.02 13.89 15.14
CA GLU A 90 -13.91 14.47 16.47
C GLU A 90 -12.75 15.47 16.62
N ASN A 91 -11.62 15.24 15.96
CA ASN A 91 -10.41 16.04 16.18
C ASN A 91 -9.62 16.38 14.91
N GLN A 92 -10.11 15.99 13.75
CA GLN A 92 -9.50 16.19 12.44
C GLN A 92 -8.11 15.54 12.27
N SER A 93 -7.70 14.68 13.17
CA SER A 93 -6.48 13.90 13.06
C SER A 93 -6.69 12.70 12.12
N LEU A 94 -5.65 12.32 11.39
CA LEU A 94 -5.67 11.12 10.54
C LEU A 94 -5.67 9.85 11.41
N ARG A 95 -6.55 8.93 11.09
CA ARG A 95 -6.67 7.62 11.78
C ARG A 95 -6.92 6.52 10.77
N ILE A 96 -6.80 5.29 11.22
CA ILE A 96 -7.10 4.10 10.44
C ILE A 96 -8.39 3.48 10.97
N GLY A 97 -9.32 3.17 10.04
CA GLY A 97 -10.55 2.45 10.32
C GLY A 97 -10.62 1.10 9.62
N MET A 98 -11.64 0.34 9.94
CA MET A 98 -11.91 -0.96 9.34
C MET A 98 -13.38 -1.07 8.93
N ALA A 99 -13.60 -1.43 7.67
CA ALA A 99 -14.91 -1.77 7.13
C ALA A 99 -14.94 -3.24 6.69
N VAL A 100 -16.12 -3.84 6.67
CA VAL A 100 -16.34 -5.25 6.34
C VAL A 100 -17.38 -5.42 5.25
N ALA A 101 -17.22 -6.44 4.40
CA ALA A 101 -18.19 -6.85 3.39
C ALA A 101 -18.22 -8.37 3.24
N ASP A 102 -19.31 -8.90 2.69
CA ASP A 102 -19.42 -10.31 2.29
C ASP A 102 -18.87 -10.56 0.87
N SER A 103 -18.59 -9.50 0.13
CA SER A 103 -18.08 -9.55 -1.24
C SER A 103 -16.88 -8.60 -1.41
N PRO A 104 -15.87 -8.96 -2.23
CA PRO A 104 -14.77 -8.05 -2.54
C PRO A 104 -15.22 -6.80 -3.31
N ALA A 105 -16.39 -6.82 -3.95
CA ALA A 105 -17.03 -5.67 -4.57
C ALA A 105 -17.82 -4.79 -3.58
N GLY A 106 -17.80 -5.12 -2.28
CA GLY A 106 -18.57 -4.41 -1.27
C GLY A 106 -20.08 -4.75 -1.32
N PRO A 107 -20.96 -3.87 -0.78
CA PRO A 107 -20.57 -2.64 -0.10
C PRO A 107 -19.86 -2.91 1.23
N PHE A 108 -18.75 -2.24 1.44
CA PHE A 108 -18.07 -2.24 2.73
C PHE A 108 -18.75 -1.29 3.70
N VAL A 109 -18.92 -1.73 4.95
CA VAL A 109 -19.55 -0.96 6.03
C VAL A 109 -18.61 -0.94 7.22
N ASP A 110 -18.44 0.21 7.87
CA ASP A 110 -17.62 0.37 9.06
C ASP A 110 -17.99 -0.65 10.14
N VAL A 111 -17.00 -1.35 10.67
CA VAL A 111 -17.22 -2.34 11.75
C VAL A 111 -17.62 -1.65 13.04
N VAL A 112 -17.01 -0.49 13.31
CA VAL A 112 -17.29 0.38 14.45
C VAL A 112 -17.29 1.83 13.98
N ASN A 113 -18.17 2.66 14.58
CA ASN A 113 -18.23 4.10 14.26
C ASN A 113 -17.12 4.89 15.02
N ARG A 114 -15.89 4.47 14.82
CA ARG A 114 -14.67 5.10 15.35
C ARG A 114 -13.44 4.51 14.66
N PRO A 115 -12.25 5.14 14.78
CA PRO A 115 -10.99 4.51 14.38
C PRO A 115 -10.78 3.15 15.04
N MET A 116 -10.05 2.23 14.40
CA MET A 116 -9.75 0.92 14.98
C MET A 116 -8.84 1.03 16.21
N PHE A 117 -8.00 2.05 16.27
CA PHE A 117 -7.19 2.40 17.45
C PHE A 117 -6.96 3.90 17.52
N ASP A 118 -6.67 4.40 18.72
CA ASP A 118 -6.23 5.77 18.96
C ASP A 118 -5.10 5.76 19.99
N LEU A 119 -3.90 6.05 19.55
CA LEU A 119 -2.69 6.18 20.36
C LEU A 119 -2.30 7.64 20.58
N GLY A 120 -3.21 8.58 20.29
CA GLY A 120 -3.00 10.00 20.47
C GLY A 120 -2.12 10.66 19.41
N TYR A 121 -2.00 10.05 18.23
CA TYR A 121 -1.25 10.59 17.09
C TYR A 121 -1.87 10.18 15.75
N ALA A 122 -1.55 10.90 14.70
CA ALA A 122 -1.97 10.58 13.35
C ALA A 122 -1.34 9.27 12.84
N ALA A 123 -2.17 8.41 12.25
CA ALA A 123 -1.76 7.13 11.67
C ALA A 123 -2.47 6.90 10.32
N ILE A 124 -1.72 6.40 9.34
CA ILE A 124 -2.18 6.10 7.98
C ILE A 124 -1.61 4.78 7.46
N ASP A 125 -2.09 4.33 6.31
CA ASP A 125 -1.52 3.25 5.49
C ASP A 125 -1.43 1.91 6.23
N GLY A 126 -2.58 1.41 6.67
CA GLY A 126 -2.67 0.13 7.39
C GLY A 126 -2.52 -1.08 6.47
N HIS A 127 -1.55 -1.95 6.73
CA HIS A 127 -1.28 -3.19 6.03
C HIS A 127 -1.40 -4.40 6.96
N VAL A 128 -2.20 -5.39 6.59
CA VAL A 128 -2.36 -6.65 7.32
C VAL A 128 -1.52 -7.75 6.69
N PHE A 129 -0.66 -8.37 7.47
CA PHE A 129 0.13 -9.52 7.07
C PHE A 129 -0.27 -10.76 7.88
N PHE A 130 -0.61 -11.85 7.18
CA PHE A 130 -0.87 -13.17 7.77
C PHE A 130 0.40 -14.02 7.68
N ASP A 131 0.94 -14.41 8.83
CA ASP A 131 2.11 -15.28 8.88
C ASP A 131 1.73 -16.76 8.80
N ASP A 132 2.68 -17.61 8.40
CA ASP A 132 2.50 -19.06 8.23
C ASP A 132 2.14 -19.78 9.54
N ASP A 133 2.47 -19.19 10.69
CA ASP A 133 2.13 -19.72 12.03
C ASP A 133 0.71 -19.32 12.51
N GLY A 134 -0.05 -18.60 11.65
CA GLY A 134 -1.40 -18.15 11.91
C GLY A 134 -1.50 -16.84 12.69
N ARG A 135 -0.38 -16.24 13.08
CA ARG A 135 -0.36 -14.89 13.65
C ARG A 135 -0.63 -13.84 12.58
N LYS A 136 -1.16 -12.71 13.00
CA LYS A 136 -1.53 -11.59 12.16
C LYS A 136 -0.82 -10.35 12.65
N TYR A 137 -0.26 -9.59 11.73
CA TYR A 137 0.49 -8.38 12.04
C TYR A 137 -0.11 -7.21 11.28
N PHE A 138 -0.16 -6.05 11.93
CA PHE A 138 -0.62 -4.81 11.36
C PHE A 138 0.54 -3.83 11.29
N TYR A 139 0.91 -3.45 10.08
CA TYR A 139 1.92 -2.45 9.80
C TYR A 139 1.23 -1.14 9.44
N TYR A 140 1.76 -0.01 9.88
CA TYR A 140 1.19 1.29 9.55
C TYR A 140 2.24 2.39 9.65
N SER A 141 1.94 3.55 9.10
CA SER A 141 2.72 4.76 9.24
C SER A 141 2.13 5.65 10.34
N ARG A 142 2.92 5.99 11.36
CA ARG A 142 2.66 7.15 12.21
C ARG A 142 2.96 8.38 11.37
N ASP A 143 1.94 9.17 11.07
CA ASP A 143 2.03 10.24 10.10
C ASP A 143 2.80 11.46 10.61
N CYS A 144 3.57 12.04 9.72
CA CYS A 144 4.43 13.20 10.00
C CYS A 144 3.67 14.46 10.45
N SER A 145 2.37 14.59 10.15
CA SER A 145 1.57 15.75 10.57
C SER A 145 1.54 15.94 12.08
N GLU A 146 1.65 14.87 12.84
CA GLU A 146 1.63 14.86 14.31
C GLU A 146 2.87 14.20 14.94
N ASN A 147 3.91 13.93 14.17
CA ASN A 147 5.16 13.34 14.67
C ASN A 147 6.34 14.27 14.38
N VAL A 148 6.76 15.02 15.40
CA VAL A 148 7.89 15.95 15.32
C VAL A 148 9.06 15.40 16.11
N VAL A 149 10.20 15.19 15.44
CA VAL A 149 11.45 14.65 16.01
C VAL A 149 12.56 15.68 15.75
N ASP A 150 13.14 16.21 16.79
CA ASP A 150 14.21 17.25 16.71
C ASP A 150 13.85 18.42 15.78
N GLY A 151 12.57 18.85 15.79
CA GLY A 151 12.06 19.95 14.98
C GLY A 151 11.70 19.58 13.54
N ARG A 152 11.79 18.30 13.15
CA ARG A 152 11.40 17.80 11.83
C ARG A 152 10.12 16.97 11.91
N HIS A 153 9.28 17.09 10.93
CA HIS A 153 8.10 16.24 10.73
C HIS A 153 8.53 14.93 10.06
N GLU A 154 8.30 13.82 10.72
CA GLU A 154 8.75 12.50 10.21
C GLU A 154 7.63 11.46 10.27
N SER A 155 7.35 10.79 9.16
CA SER A 155 6.53 9.57 9.18
C SER A 155 7.41 8.37 9.53
N HIS A 156 6.97 7.57 10.50
CA HIS A 156 7.65 6.39 11.00
C HIS A 156 6.80 5.14 10.84
N LEU A 157 7.40 4.00 10.52
CA LEU A 157 6.70 2.72 10.40
C LEU A 157 6.67 1.97 11.71
N TYR A 158 5.49 1.45 12.02
CA TYR A 158 5.22 0.65 13.22
C TYR A 158 4.61 -0.69 12.84
N VAL A 159 4.73 -1.67 13.74
CA VAL A 159 4.06 -2.96 13.66
C VAL A 159 3.47 -3.34 15.02
N ALA A 160 2.29 -3.96 14.98
CA ALA A 160 1.68 -4.61 16.15
C ALA A 160 1.09 -5.98 15.76
N GLU A 161 1.10 -6.95 16.68
CA GLU A 161 0.35 -8.18 16.46
C GLU A 161 -1.14 -7.92 16.67
N LEU A 162 -1.98 -8.40 15.73
CA LEU A 162 -3.43 -8.29 15.82
C LEU A 162 -4.05 -9.43 16.61
N ASN A 163 -5.16 -9.13 17.28
CA ASN A 163 -6.12 -10.12 17.73
C ASN A 163 -6.90 -10.72 16.53
N ASP A 164 -7.66 -11.78 16.79
CA ASP A 164 -8.43 -12.46 15.74
C ASP A 164 -9.60 -11.65 15.19
N ASP A 165 -9.95 -10.54 15.82
CA ASP A 165 -10.94 -9.57 15.33
C ASP A 165 -10.43 -8.67 14.21
N LEU A 166 -9.11 -8.67 13.92
CA LEU A 166 -8.40 -7.76 13.01
C LEU A 166 -8.57 -6.26 13.35
N LEU A 167 -9.11 -5.94 14.51
CA LEU A 167 -9.49 -4.59 14.93
C LEU A 167 -8.65 -4.08 16.11
N SER A 168 -8.07 -4.98 16.89
CA SER A 168 -7.35 -4.66 18.11
C SER A 168 -5.97 -5.29 18.17
N PHE A 169 -5.05 -4.64 18.89
CA PHE A 169 -3.67 -5.10 19.08
C PHE A 169 -3.53 -6.00 20.32
N LYS A 170 -2.62 -6.97 20.25
CA LYS A 170 -2.25 -7.81 21.42
C LYS A 170 -1.26 -7.14 22.36
N GLY A 171 -0.61 -6.07 21.93
CA GLY A 171 0.37 -5.33 22.72
C GLY A 171 0.67 -3.97 22.08
N ASP A 172 1.62 -3.26 22.63
CA ASP A 172 2.01 -1.95 22.13
C ASP A 172 2.71 -2.05 20.76
N PRO A 173 2.42 -1.15 19.82
CA PRO A 173 3.13 -1.10 18.55
C PRO A 173 4.62 -0.82 18.71
N LEU A 174 5.42 -1.49 17.90
CA LEU A 174 6.87 -1.37 17.87
C LEU A 174 7.30 -0.50 16.66
N LEU A 175 8.19 0.47 16.89
CA LEU A 175 8.86 1.22 15.84
C LEU A 175 9.80 0.28 15.07
N ILE A 176 9.66 0.20 13.73
CA ILE A 176 10.45 -0.72 12.89
C ILE A 176 11.25 -0.02 11.80
N ALA A 177 10.88 1.19 11.39
CA ALA A 177 11.66 1.99 10.45
C ALA A 177 11.33 3.49 10.60
N GLN A 178 12.32 4.33 10.34
CA GLN A 178 12.22 5.78 10.30
C GLN A 178 13.15 6.34 9.22
N PRO A 179 12.96 7.57 8.71
CA PRO A 179 13.84 8.14 7.70
C PRO A 179 15.29 8.27 8.20
N GLU A 180 16.22 7.60 7.52
CA GLU A 180 17.64 7.59 7.89
C GLU A 180 18.59 7.54 6.70
N GLN A 181 18.16 6.98 5.54
CA GLN A 181 18.97 6.93 4.33
C GLN A 181 18.87 8.23 3.53
N GLU A 182 19.92 8.59 2.82
CA GLU A 182 20.01 9.84 2.04
C GLU A 182 18.86 9.98 1.00
N TRP A 183 18.48 8.89 0.35
CA TRP A 183 17.41 8.91 -0.65
C TRP A 183 16.03 9.23 -0.07
N GLU A 184 15.82 9.02 1.22
CA GLU A 184 14.56 9.30 1.94
C GLU A 184 14.41 10.80 2.33
N GLN A 185 15.43 11.62 2.09
CA GLN A 185 15.53 13.00 2.57
C GLN A 185 15.53 14.03 1.44
N ARG A 186 15.07 13.66 0.25
CA ARG A 186 15.12 14.53 -0.94
C ARG A 186 14.01 15.58 -0.99
N SER A 187 12.95 15.41 -0.21
CA SER A 187 11.83 16.36 -0.15
C SER A 187 12.10 17.59 0.74
N GLY A 188 13.29 17.71 1.26
CA GLY A 188 13.73 18.85 2.08
C GLY A 188 14.01 18.44 3.54
N PRO A 189 14.59 19.36 4.34
CA PRO A 189 15.08 19.03 5.67
C PRO A 189 13.99 19.01 6.76
N GLU A 190 12.80 19.58 6.48
CA GLU A 190 11.76 19.77 7.49
C GLU A 190 10.71 18.64 7.51
N TRP A 191 10.56 17.94 6.39
CA TRP A 191 9.55 16.90 6.20
C TRP A 191 10.14 15.64 5.60
N MET A 192 9.94 14.50 6.25
CA MET A 192 10.43 13.20 5.81
C MET A 192 9.35 12.14 5.96
N TRP A 193 9.29 11.21 5.02
CA TRP A 193 8.28 10.15 4.99
C TRP A 193 8.94 8.78 4.91
N ASN A 194 8.48 7.85 5.75
CA ASN A 194 8.45 6.41 5.50
C ASN A 194 6.99 5.99 5.66
N GLU A 195 6.34 5.61 4.56
CA GLU A 195 4.90 5.34 4.51
C GLU A 195 4.56 4.20 3.55
N GLY A 196 3.27 3.82 3.47
CA GLY A 196 2.82 2.75 2.57
C GLY A 196 3.52 1.42 2.81
N PRO A 197 3.57 0.89 4.06
CA PRO A 197 4.23 -0.38 4.33
C PRO A 197 3.53 -1.54 3.64
N PHE A 198 4.29 -2.42 3.01
CA PHE A 198 3.81 -3.69 2.47
C PHE A 198 4.81 -4.80 2.79
N VAL A 199 4.35 -5.92 3.34
CA VAL A 199 5.24 -6.99 3.80
C VAL A 199 5.05 -8.26 3.00
N LEU A 200 6.18 -8.84 2.57
CA LEU A 200 6.26 -10.18 2.02
C LEU A 200 7.15 -11.07 2.88
N LYS A 201 6.84 -12.37 2.91
CA LYS A 201 7.73 -13.40 3.44
C LYS A 201 8.30 -14.22 2.30
N HIS A 202 9.62 -14.34 2.25
CA HIS A 202 10.32 -15.17 1.27
C HIS A 202 11.48 -15.92 1.94
N GLN A 203 11.51 -17.24 1.80
CA GLN A 203 12.53 -18.12 2.40
C GLN A 203 12.80 -17.86 3.89
N GLY A 204 11.72 -17.64 4.66
CA GLY A 204 11.79 -17.41 6.10
C GLY A 204 12.16 -15.98 6.52
N ARG A 205 12.44 -15.09 5.58
CA ARG A 205 12.73 -13.67 5.82
C ARG A 205 11.55 -12.79 5.50
N TYR A 206 11.45 -11.68 6.20
CA TYR A 206 10.40 -10.67 6.05
C TYR A 206 10.97 -9.46 5.31
N TYR A 207 10.27 -9.03 4.27
CA TYR A 207 10.64 -7.90 3.42
C TYR A 207 9.58 -6.81 3.60
N LEU A 208 9.94 -5.76 4.31
CA LEU A 208 9.11 -4.57 4.50
C LEU A 208 9.44 -3.59 3.37
N MET A 209 8.57 -3.49 2.37
CA MET A 209 8.61 -2.44 1.37
C MET A 209 7.92 -1.19 1.91
N TYR A 210 8.41 -0.01 1.55
CA TYR A 210 7.86 1.27 1.96
C TYR A 210 8.21 2.36 0.95
N SER A 211 7.45 3.43 0.98
CA SER A 211 7.71 4.61 0.17
C SER A 211 8.30 5.74 1.00
N ALA A 212 9.12 6.56 0.37
CA ALA A 212 9.72 7.73 1.00
C ALA A 212 9.71 8.94 0.09
N ASN A 213 9.90 10.12 0.69
CA ASN A 213 9.73 11.46 0.15
C ASN A 213 8.25 11.87 0.03
N PHE A 214 8.00 13.09 -0.43
CA PHE A 214 6.65 13.63 -0.59
C PHE A 214 5.95 12.97 -1.79
N TYR A 215 4.76 12.42 -1.60
CA TYR A 215 4.04 11.68 -2.63
C TYR A 215 3.77 12.46 -3.92
N ALA A 216 3.68 13.80 -3.84
CA ALA A 216 3.53 14.67 -5.01
C ALA A 216 4.88 15.24 -5.48
N SER A 217 5.98 14.54 -5.24
CA SER A 217 7.32 14.84 -5.72
C SER A 217 7.81 13.77 -6.67
N ARG A 218 8.62 14.17 -7.65
CA ARG A 218 9.33 13.23 -8.53
C ARG A 218 10.23 12.25 -7.77
N ASP A 219 10.68 12.64 -6.57
CA ASP A 219 11.56 11.84 -5.72
C ASP A 219 10.83 10.75 -4.91
N TYR A 220 9.49 10.72 -4.94
CA TYR A 220 8.74 9.63 -4.33
C TYR A 220 9.18 8.29 -4.91
N SER A 221 9.55 7.35 -4.05
CA SER A 221 10.25 6.14 -4.45
C SER A 221 9.99 5.01 -3.46
N VAL A 222 10.23 3.77 -3.86
CA VAL A 222 10.09 2.59 -3.00
C VAL A 222 11.46 2.05 -2.60
N GLY A 223 11.66 1.83 -1.31
CA GLY A 223 12.74 1.06 -0.74
C GLY A 223 12.22 -0.16 0.02
N TYR A 224 13.13 -0.92 0.62
CA TYR A 224 12.76 -2.02 1.50
C TYR A 224 13.78 -2.23 2.63
N ALA A 225 13.31 -2.91 3.67
CA ALA A 225 14.12 -3.41 4.76
C ALA A 225 13.84 -4.91 4.97
N MET A 226 14.79 -5.63 5.55
CA MET A 226 14.69 -7.07 5.81
C MET A 226 14.80 -7.38 7.30
N ALA A 227 14.10 -8.43 7.75
CA ALA A 227 14.19 -8.99 9.10
C ALA A 227 14.02 -10.50 9.10
N GLU A 228 14.46 -11.15 10.18
CA GLU A 228 14.22 -12.58 10.45
C GLU A 228 12.91 -12.81 11.26
N SER A 229 12.24 -11.73 11.66
CA SER A 229 10.99 -11.74 12.41
C SER A 229 10.03 -10.70 11.84
N PRO A 230 8.69 -10.94 11.88
CA PRO A 230 7.71 -9.97 11.41
C PRO A 230 7.71 -8.65 12.22
N THR A 231 8.26 -8.67 13.42
CA THR A 231 8.39 -7.47 14.27
C THR A 231 9.80 -6.87 14.25
N GLY A 232 10.67 -7.35 13.37
CA GLY A 232 12.03 -6.86 13.23
C GLY A 232 13.07 -7.55 14.14
N PRO A 233 14.24 -6.93 14.36
CA PRO A 233 14.65 -5.63 13.82
C PRO A 233 14.80 -5.65 12.29
N PHE A 234 14.26 -4.65 11.62
CA PHE A 234 14.38 -4.47 10.18
C PHE A 234 15.64 -3.70 9.84
N VAL A 235 16.39 -4.20 8.84
CA VAL A 235 17.59 -3.55 8.31
C VAL A 235 17.34 -3.12 6.88
N LYS A 236 17.43 -1.82 6.62
CA LYS A 236 17.23 -1.24 5.29
C LYS A 236 18.30 -1.70 4.32
N ALA A 237 17.91 -2.03 3.09
CA ALA A 237 18.85 -2.41 2.04
C ALA A 237 19.79 -1.26 1.69
N ALA A 238 21.07 -1.57 1.53
CA ALA A 238 22.11 -0.56 1.28
C ALA A 238 21.99 0.11 -0.11
N TYR A 239 21.29 -0.55 -1.05
CA TYR A 239 21.10 -0.07 -2.44
C TYR A 239 19.68 0.45 -2.71
N ASN A 240 18.93 0.79 -1.66
CA ASN A 240 17.68 1.53 -1.83
C ASN A 240 17.90 2.88 -2.54
N PRO A 241 16.91 3.40 -3.26
CA PRO A 241 15.59 2.82 -3.54
C PRO A 241 15.64 1.74 -4.62
N VAL A 242 14.69 0.78 -4.59
CA VAL A 242 14.56 -0.29 -5.59
C VAL A 242 13.62 0.07 -6.73
N LEU A 243 12.75 1.08 -6.55
CA LEU A 243 11.90 1.64 -7.57
C LEU A 243 11.89 3.18 -7.44
N TYR A 244 12.30 3.88 -8.48
CA TYR A 244 12.38 5.36 -8.53
C TYR A 244 12.31 5.87 -9.97
N SER A 245 12.20 7.18 -10.14
CA SER A 245 12.06 7.83 -11.47
C SER A 245 13.33 7.69 -12.30
N THR A 246 13.45 6.59 -13.05
CA THR A 246 14.61 6.28 -13.93
C THR A 246 14.41 6.73 -15.38
N VAL A 247 13.16 6.99 -15.78
CA VAL A 247 12.81 7.47 -17.12
C VAL A 247 12.08 8.82 -17.02
N PRO A 248 12.26 9.74 -17.99
CA PRO A 248 11.68 11.10 -17.92
C PRO A 248 10.16 11.13 -17.80
N GLU A 249 9.48 10.19 -18.47
CA GLU A 249 8.03 10.11 -18.55
C GLU A 249 7.39 9.57 -17.25
N ILE A 250 8.17 8.96 -16.38
CA ILE A 250 7.70 8.39 -15.11
C ILE A 250 8.18 9.25 -13.95
N SER A 251 7.25 9.66 -13.10
CA SER A 251 7.49 10.52 -11.95
C SER A 251 6.82 9.98 -10.71
N GLY A 252 7.56 9.91 -9.61
CA GLY A 252 7.09 9.54 -8.28
C GLY A 252 6.48 8.13 -8.20
N PRO A 253 7.18 7.07 -8.66
CA PRO A 253 6.68 5.71 -8.51
C PRO A 253 6.71 5.30 -7.05
N GLY A 254 5.55 4.93 -6.49
CA GLY A 254 5.49 4.59 -5.06
C GLY A 254 4.17 4.00 -4.61
N HIS A 255 4.08 3.78 -3.32
CA HIS A 255 2.96 3.18 -2.59
C HIS A 255 2.53 1.86 -3.25
N ASN A 256 3.35 0.85 -3.08
CA ASN A 256 3.18 -0.43 -3.78
C ASN A 256 2.37 -1.47 -2.99
N SER A 257 1.68 -2.30 -3.74
CA SER A 257 1.27 -3.64 -3.33
C SER A 257 1.93 -4.69 -4.23
N VAL A 258 1.84 -5.97 -3.87
CA VAL A 258 2.40 -7.07 -4.67
C VAL A 258 1.36 -8.13 -4.90
N ILE A 259 1.30 -8.63 -6.13
CA ILE A 259 0.38 -9.69 -6.55
C ILE A 259 1.12 -10.73 -7.40
N ALA A 260 0.69 -11.99 -7.34
CA ALA A 260 1.18 -13.00 -8.27
C ALA A 260 0.51 -12.86 -9.63
N SER A 261 1.26 -13.17 -10.70
CA SER A 261 0.71 -13.29 -12.06
C SER A 261 -0.43 -14.30 -12.12
N PRO A 262 -1.29 -14.27 -13.15
CA PRO A 262 -2.44 -15.19 -13.22
C PRO A 262 -2.07 -16.67 -13.17
N ASP A 263 -0.92 -17.07 -13.71
CA ASP A 263 -0.39 -18.43 -13.65
C ASP A 263 0.46 -18.71 -12.40
N GLY A 264 0.67 -17.71 -11.54
CA GLY A 264 1.44 -17.80 -10.30
C GLY A 264 2.96 -17.88 -10.48
N SER A 265 3.47 -17.72 -11.69
CA SER A 265 4.90 -17.89 -11.99
C SER A 265 5.77 -16.68 -11.65
N GLU A 266 5.18 -15.48 -11.57
CA GLU A 266 5.87 -14.22 -11.36
C GLU A 266 5.23 -13.42 -10.23
N LEU A 267 6.02 -12.57 -9.57
CA LEU A 267 5.54 -11.52 -8.68
C LEU A 267 5.52 -10.18 -9.40
N LEU A 268 4.46 -9.44 -9.21
CA LEU A 268 4.23 -8.14 -9.83
C LEU A 268 4.05 -7.10 -8.73
N MET A 269 4.87 -6.06 -8.76
CA MET A 269 4.70 -4.86 -7.95
C MET A 269 3.71 -3.95 -8.67
N VAL A 270 2.60 -3.64 -8.01
CA VAL A 270 1.60 -2.67 -8.48
C VAL A 270 1.80 -1.40 -7.67
N TYR A 271 1.92 -0.26 -8.34
CA TYR A 271 2.26 1.02 -7.72
C TYR A 271 1.63 2.18 -8.51
N HIS A 272 1.67 3.38 -7.97
CA HIS A 272 1.22 4.56 -8.72
C HIS A 272 2.39 5.38 -9.27
N ILE A 273 2.11 6.17 -10.30
CA ILE A 273 2.94 7.26 -10.82
C ILE A 273 2.10 8.51 -10.99
N HIS A 274 2.72 9.68 -11.09
CA HIS A 274 2.00 10.90 -11.44
C HIS A 274 1.48 10.85 -12.88
N THR A 275 0.26 11.34 -13.09
CA THR A 275 -0.36 11.41 -14.44
C THR A 275 0.43 12.35 -15.34
N ASP A 276 0.91 13.48 -14.83
CA ASP A 276 1.80 14.41 -15.53
C ASP A 276 3.19 14.40 -14.88
N SER A 277 4.17 13.80 -15.54
CA SER A 277 5.54 13.70 -15.02
C SER A 277 6.24 15.08 -14.89
N GLN A 278 5.75 16.10 -15.57
CA GLN A 278 6.28 17.46 -15.51
C GLN A 278 5.61 18.31 -14.43
N LYS A 279 4.44 17.85 -13.91
CA LYS A 279 3.66 18.51 -12.88
C LYS A 279 3.21 17.48 -11.82
N PRO A 280 4.15 16.96 -11.01
CA PRO A 280 3.82 16.02 -9.95
C PRO A 280 2.70 16.57 -9.06
N SER A 281 1.68 15.74 -8.80
CA SER A 281 0.50 16.13 -8.04
C SER A 281 -0.20 14.92 -7.42
N GLY A 282 -1.34 15.15 -6.77
CA GLY A 282 -2.22 14.07 -6.28
C GLY A 282 -2.93 13.30 -7.39
N ASP A 283 -2.91 13.76 -8.64
CA ASP A 283 -3.45 13.03 -9.78
C ASP A 283 -2.44 11.98 -10.25
N ARG A 284 -2.81 10.72 -10.10
CA ARG A 284 -1.93 9.57 -10.28
C ARG A 284 -2.65 8.46 -11.08
N GLN A 285 -1.86 7.53 -11.59
CA GLN A 285 -2.33 6.38 -12.36
C GLN A 285 -1.52 5.13 -12.00
N VAL A 286 -2.09 3.95 -12.26
CA VAL A 286 -1.50 2.66 -11.87
C VAL A 286 -0.46 2.20 -12.88
N CYS A 287 0.63 1.66 -12.35
CA CYS A 287 1.65 0.89 -13.09
C CYS A 287 1.82 -0.49 -12.44
N MET A 288 2.37 -1.40 -13.21
CA MET A 288 2.70 -2.76 -12.77
C MET A 288 4.01 -3.20 -13.41
N ASP A 289 4.95 -3.71 -12.61
CA ASP A 289 6.22 -4.23 -13.08
C ASP A 289 6.63 -5.49 -12.32
N ARG A 290 7.48 -6.30 -12.94
CA ARG A 290 8.00 -7.52 -12.33
C ARG A 290 8.92 -7.22 -11.17
N MET A 291 8.82 -8.04 -10.14
CA MET A 291 9.75 -8.06 -9.03
C MET A 291 10.14 -9.49 -8.66
N GLY A 292 11.20 -9.62 -7.89
CA GLY A 292 11.64 -10.92 -7.40
C GLY A 292 12.78 -10.81 -6.40
N PHE A 293 13.38 -11.97 -6.13
CA PHE A 293 14.49 -12.10 -5.19
C PHE A 293 15.70 -12.71 -5.91
N ARG A 294 16.90 -12.18 -5.66
CA ARG A 294 18.15 -12.76 -6.16
C ARG A 294 18.58 -13.93 -5.28
N GLU A 295 19.60 -14.66 -5.71
CA GLU A 295 20.15 -15.80 -4.96
C GLU A 295 20.67 -15.41 -3.57
N ASP A 296 21.16 -14.18 -3.40
CA ASP A 296 21.59 -13.64 -2.11
C ASP A 296 20.43 -13.20 -1.20
N GLY A 297 19.19 -13.34 -1.68
CA GLY A 297 17.97 -12.94 -1.00
C GLY A 297 17.64 -11.46 -1.18
N SER A 298 18.40 -10.69 -1.96
CA SER A 298 18.06 -9.29 -2.20
C SER A 298 16.86 -9.16 -3.13
N LEU A 299 15.93 -8.24 -2.79
CA LEU A 299 14.76 -7.90 -3.60
C LEU A 299 15.17 -7.02 -4.79
N TYR A 300 14.58 -7.23 -5.95
CA TYR A 300 14.74 -6.37 -7.12
C TYR A 300 13.40 -6.08 -7.80
N VAL A 301 13.32 -4.98 -8.52
CA VAL A 301 12.20 -4.60 -9.40
C VAL A 301 12.77 -4.38 -10.81
N ILE A 302 12.07 -4.90 -11.82
CA ILE A 302 12.40 -4.65 -13.24
C ILE A 302 11.51 -3.50 -13.72
N GLY A 303 11.80 -2.30 -13.24
CA GLY A 303 10.97 -1.11 -13.49
C GLY A 303 11.62 0.17 -12.98
N PRO A 304 10.92 1.31 -13.13
CA PRO A 304 9.63 1.43 -13.81
C PRO A 304 9.76 1.29 -15.32
N THR A 305 8.78 0.63 -15.95
CA THR A 305 8.77 0.44 -17.41
C THR A 305 7.67 1.26 -18.10
N ASN A 306 7.92 1.67 -19.34
CA ASN A 306 6.92 2.31 -20.22
C ASN A 306 6.82 1.61 -21.59
N ALA A 307 7.60 0.56 -21.82
CA ALA A 307 7.52 -0.30 -23.00
C ALA A 307 6.51 -1.43 -22.79
N PRO A 308 5.95 -2.02 -23.88
CA PRO A 308 5.09 -3.20 -23.77
C PRO A 308 5.77 -4.35 -23.02
N GLN A 309 5.02 -5.00 -22.15
CA GLN A 309 5.43 -6.12 -21.31
C GLN A 309 4.51 -7.32 -21.57
N GLU A 310 5.05 -8.52 -21.50
CA GLU A 310 4.28 -9.74 -21.60
C GLU A 310 3.93 -10.28 -20.20
N ILE A 311 2.77 -10.88 -20.06
CA ILE A 311 2.35 -11.57 -18.83
C ILE A 311 1.66 -12.89 -19.22
N SER A 312 1.98 -13.96 -18.51
CA SER A 312 1.30 -15.25 -18.71
C SER A 312 -0.10 -15.21 -18.11
N SER A 313 -1.12 -15.51 -18.92
CA SER A 313 -2.47 -15.74 -18.41
C SER A 313 -2.55 -17.08 -17.66
N ALA A 314 -3.57 -17.25 -16.81
CA ALA A 314 -3.84 -18.54 -16.19
C ALA A 314 -3.91 -19.63 -17.28
N LYS A 315 -3.42 -20.83 -16.96
CA LYS A 315 -3.66 -22.02 -17.80
C LYS A 315 -5.15 -22.33 -17.70
N ASP A 316 -5.80 -22.47 -18.86
CA ASP A 316 -7.16 -23.01 -18.97
C ASP A 316 -7.24 -24.41 -18.35
#